data_0e7b998eef4a66dc786b74c744f9d2d5
#
_entry.id   0e7b998eef4a66dc786b74c744f9d2d5
#
_cell.length_a   1.000
_cell.length_b   1.000
_cell.length_c   1.000
_cell.angle_alpha   90.00
_cell.angle_beta   90.00
_cell.angle_gamma   90.00
#
_symmetry.space_group_name_H-M   'P 1'
#
loop_
_entity.id
_entity.type
_entity.pdbx_description
1 polymer ?
#
loop_
_entity_poly.entity_id
_entity_poly.type
_entity_poly.pdbx_seq_one_letter_code
_entity_poly.pdbx_strand_id
1 'polypeptide(L)'
;MTITAPTEADLIRQAKNMPAEWQNLGYHELNAMLNLYGADGRIQFEADHAAARQYFLQHVNTNTVFFHDLEEKLDYLQKNDYYETETFEQYPFEFIRGLFDRAYKAKFRFPTFLGAFKFYTSYALKTFDGKRYLERYEDRVAVVALHLARRDQELATHLVDEM
;
A
#
# COMPACT_ATOMS: atom_id res chain seq x y z
N MET A 1 5.36 22.90 29.87
CA MET A 1 5.84 21.57 29.46
C MET A 1 5.96 21.56 27.95
N THR A 2 7.14 21.41 27.40
CA THR A 2 7.34 21.25 25.97
C THR A 2 7.05 19.79 25.64
N ILE A 3 5.94 19.52 25.01
CA ILE A 3 5.63 18.15 24.51
C ILE A 3 6.52 17.96 23.30
N THR A 4 7.58 17.20 23.44
CA THR A 4 8.45 16.83 22.32
C THR A 4 7.66 15.89 21.40
N ALA A 5 7.70 16.13 20.09
CA ALA A 5 7.10 15.21 19.13
C ALA A 5 7.69 13.81 19.33
N PRO A 6 6.87 12.74 19.23
CA PRO A 6 7.35 11.39 19.42
C PRO A 6 8.41 11.05 18.36
N THR A 7 9.48 10.41 18.80
CA THR A 7 10.53 9.92 17.90
C THR A 7 10.04 8.69 17.12
N GLU A 8 10.72 8.35 16.04
CA GLU A 8 10.44 7.10 15.31
C GLU A 8 10.51 5.88 16.25
N ALA A 9 11.46 5.89 17.18
CA ALA A 9 11.58 4.83 18.19
C ALA A 9 10.39 4.77 19.15
N ASP A 10 9.80 5.91 19.50
CA ASP A 10 8.60 5.96 20.35
C ASP A 10 7.39 5.43 19.62
N LEU A 11 7.25 5.76 18.34
CA LEU A 11 6.18 5.24 17.48
C LEU A 11 6.32 3.73 17.30
N ILE A 12 7.55 3.23 17.12
CA ILE A 12 7.85 1.79 17.05
C ILE A 12 7.46 1.08 18.35
N ARG A 13 7.75 1.71 19.49
CA ARG A 13 7.39 1.14 20.80
C ARG A 13 5.88 1.14 21.02
N GLN A 14 5.19 2.21 20.65
CA GLN A 14 3.73 2.32 20.75
C GLN A 14 3.03 1.27 19.89
N ALA A 15 3.47 1.10 18.67
CA ALA A 15 2.86 0.13 17.76
C ALA A 15 3.12 -1.33 18.14
N LYS A 16 4.22 -1.64 18.80
CA LYS A 16 4.43 -2.99 19.39
C LYS A 16 3.40 -3.33 20.45
N ASN A 17 2.80 -2.32 21.07
CA ASN A 17 1.76 -2.46 22.08
C ASN A 17 0.34 -2.32 21.50
N MET A 18 0.22 -2.10 20.18
CA MET A 18 -1.08 -1.97 19.55
C MET A 18 -1.75 -3.34 19.37
N PRO A 19 -3.10 -3.36 19.43
CA PRO A 19 -3.84 -4.56 19.06
C PRO A 19 -3.46 -5.01 17.65
N ALA A 20 -3.36 -6.31 17.42
CA ALA A 20 -3.05 -6.88 16.12
C ALA A 20 -4.10 -6.52 15.03
N GLU A 21 -5.24 -6.01 15.40
CA GLU A 21 -6.39 -5.75 14.54
C GLU A 21 -6.59 -4.26 14.22
N TRP A 22 -5.62 -3.67 13.53
CA TRP A 22 -5.71 -2.28 13.04
C TRP A 22 -6.94 -2.02 12.16
N GLN A 23 -7.38 -3.03 11.45
CA GLN A 23 -8.52 -2.93 10.54
C GLN A 23 -9.86 -2.71 11.26
N ASN A 24 -9.93 -2.95 12.55
CA ASN A 24 -11.11 -2.72 13.38
C ASN A 24 -11.13 -1.31 13.98
N LEU A 25 -10.08 -0.53 13.78
CA LEU A 25 -9.95 0.82 14.30
C LEU A 25 -10.15 1.85 13.20
N GLY A 26 -10.88 2.91 13.52
CA GLY A 26 -11.05 4.05 12.62
C GLY A 26 -9.81 4.93 12.58
N TYR A 27 -9.74 5.82 11.57
CA TYR A 27 -8.62 6.74 11.38
C TYR A 27 -8.35 7.61 12.62
N HIS A 28 -9.40 8.14 13.24
CA HIS A 28 -9.24 9.01 14.43
C HIS A 28 -8.71 8.26 15.64
N GLU A 29 -9.15 7.03 15.83
CA GLU A 29 -8.67 6.17 16.91
C GLU A 29 -7.19 5.84 16.73
N LEU A 30 -6.77 5.50 15.51
CA LEU A 30 -5.38 5.23 15.19
C LEU A 30 -4.50 6.48 15.33
N ASN A 31 -4.97 7.64 14.91
CA ASN A 31 -4.26 8.90 15.10
C ASN A 31 -4.04 9.22 16.58
N ALA A 32 -5.06 9.01 17.42
CA ALA A 32 -4.95 9.21 18.85
C ALA A 32 -3.93 8.24 19.49
N MET A 33 -3.94 6.99 19.08
CA MET A 33 -3.00 5.97 19.56
C MET A 33 -1.55 6.26 19.12
N LEU A 34 -1.36 6.74 17.90
CA LEU A 34 -0.05 7.08 17.36
C LEU A 34 0.49 8.44 17.84
N ASN A 35 -0.35 9.20 18.54
CA ASN A 35 0.00 10.52 19.08
C ASN A 35 0.62 11.47 18.03
N LEU A 36 -0.04 11.56 16.87
CA LEU A 36 0.45 12.32 15.73
C LEU A 36 0.34 13.84 15.88
N TYR A 37 -0.47 14.30 16.84
CA TYR A 37 -0.74 15.72 17.03
C TYR A 37 0.31 16.38 17.93
N GLY A 38 0.79 17.54 17.51
CA GLY A 38 1.61 18.41 18.33
C GLY A 38 0.79 19.18 19.37
N ALA A 39 1.48 19.96 20.20
CA ALA A 39 0.87 20.82 21.22
C ALA A 39 -0.07 21.89 20.63
N ASP A 40 0.12 22.26 19.35
CA ASP A 40 -0.70 23.21 18.60
C ASP A 40 -1.95 22.56 17.95
N GLY A 41 -2.18 21.27 18.19
CA GLY A 41 -3.29 20.52 17.62
C GLY A 41 -3.11 20.14 16.14
N ARG A 42 -1.94 20.37 15.56
CA ARG A 42 -1.62 20.01 14.17
C ARG A 42 -0.84 18.70 14.10
N ILE A 43 -1.04 17.98 12.99
CA ILE A 43 -0.27 16.76 12.75
C ILE A 43 1.20 17.10 12.48
N GLN A 44 2.09 16.43 13.19
CA GLN A 44 3.54 16.54 13.02
C GLN A 44 3.98 15.76 11.79
N PHE A 45 4.59 16.43 10.82
CA PHE A 45 4.97 15.81 9.53
C PHE A 45 5.88 14.58 9.71
N GLU A 46 6.90 14.66 10.54
CA GLU A 46 7.83 13.54 10.75
C GLU A 46 7.15 12.36 11.46
N ALA A 47 6.31 12.64 12.44
CA ALA A 47 5.53 11.62 13.13
C ALA A 47 4.52 10.96 12.20
N ASP A 48 3.89 11.72 11.32
CA ASP A 48 2.93 11.24 10.33
C ASP A 48 3.61 10.32 9.31
N HIS A 49 4.77 10.70 8.78
CA HIS A 49 5.56 9.88 7.87
C HIS A 49 6.02 8.56 8.52
N ALA A 50 6.52 8.65 9.76
CA ALA A 50 6.94 7.47 10.52
C ALA A 50 5.75 6.55 10.83
N ALA A 51 4.57 7.09 11.11
CA ALA A 51 3.35 6.34 11.33
C ALA A 51 2.88 5.61 10.07
N ALA A 52 2.98 6.25 8.90
CA ALA A 52 2.67 5.62 7.62
C ALA A 52 3.57 4.40 7.37
N ARG A 53 4.87 4.55 7.58
CA ARG A 53 5.84 3.47 7.44
C ARG A 53 5.56 2.32 8.41
N GLN A 54 5.22 2.66 9.64
CA GLN A 54 4.95 1.68 10.68
C GLN A 54 3.67 0.89 10.43
N TYR A 55 2.60 1.56 10.04
CA TYR A 55 1.36 0.94 9.60
C TYR A 55 1.63 -0.07 8.48
N PHE A 56 2.44 0.32 7.50
CA PHE A 56 2.83 -0.59 6.42
C PHE A 56 3.59 -1.82 6.95
N LEU A 57 4.63 -1.61 7.74
CA LEU A 57 5.51 -2.70 8.20
C LEU A 57 4.81 -3.66 9.17
N GLN A 58 4.00 -3.16 10.06
CA GLN A 58 3.41 -3.96 11.13
C GLN A 58 2.03 -4.50 10.83
N HIS A 59 1.25 -3.82 10.03
CA HIS A 59 -0.08 -4.27 9.67
C HIS A 59 -0.16 -4.78 8.23
N VAL A 60 0.18 -3.96 7.25
CA VAL A 60 0.01 -4.33 5.84
C VAL A 60 0.93 -5.48 5.45
N ASN A 61 2.22 -5.33 5.72
CA ASN A 61 3.23 -6.32 5.32
C ASN A 61 3.03 -7.67 6.00
N THR A 62 2.65 -7.69 7.28
CA THR A 62 2.39 -8.93 8.02
C THR A 62 1.12 -9.64 7.59
N ASN A 63 0.16 -8.93 7.00
CA ASN A 63 -1.10 -9.46 6.48
C ASN A 63 -1.14 -9.57 4.96
N THR A 64 -0.01 -9.42 4.28
CA THR A 64 0.09 -9.57 2.82
C THR A 64 0.35 -11.02 2.46
N VAL A 65 -0.34 -11.51 1.43
CA VAL A 65 -0.04 -12.81 0.82
C VAL A 65 1.19 -12.66 -0.07
N PHE A 66 2.21 -13.46 0.17
CA PHE A 66 3.42 -13.46 -0.63
C PHE A 66 3.38 -14.58 -1.67
N PHE A 67 3.81 -14.27 -2.88
CA PHE A 67 3.96 -15.20 -3.98
C PHE A 67 5.43 -15.38 -4.31
N HIS A 68 5.78 -16.53 -4.89
CA HIS A 68 7.16 -16.84 -5.26
C HIS A 68 7.71 -15.84 -6.30
N ASP A 69 6.88 -15.53 -7.33
CA ASP A 69 7.20 -14.58 -8.38
C ASP A 69 5.93 -13.91 -8.92
N LEU A 70 6.10 -12.97 -9.84
CA LEU A 70 5.01 -12.24 -10.46
C LEU A 70 4.11 -13.16 -11.29
N GLU A 71 4.68 -14.13 -12.00
CA GLU A 71 3.92 -15.05 -12.84
C GLU A 71 2.94 -15.89 -12.00
N GLU A 72 3.41 -16.45 -10.90
CA GLU A 72 2.57 -17.17 -9.94
C GLU A 72 1.47 -16.28 -9.37
N LYS A 73 1.82 -15.06 -9.00
CA LYS A 73 0.87 -14.08 -8.46
C LYS A 73 -0.24 -13.75 -9.45
N LEU A 74 0.12 -13.39 -10.68
CA LEU A 74 -0.87 -13.02 -11.71
C LEU A 74 -1.74 -14.22 -12.10
N ASP A 75 -1.14 -15.40 -12.21
CA ASP A 75 -1.88 -16.62 -12.50
C ASP A 75 -2.91 -16.93 -11.40
N TYR A 76 -2.49 -16.88 -10.15
CA TYR A 76 -3.37 -17.08 -9.00
C TYR A 76 -4.52 -16.07 -8.94
N LEU A 77 -4.21 -14.78 -9.12
CA LEU A 77 -5.22 -13.72 -9.02
C LEU A 77 -6.23 -13.77 -10.17
N GLN A 78 -5.81 -14.17 -11.36
CA GLN A 78 -6.73 -14.38 -12.49
C GLN A 78 -7.59 -15.62 -12.31
N LYS A 79 -7.02 -16.75 -11.91
CA LYS A 79 -7.74 -18.00 -11.69
C LYS A 79 -8.77 -17.93 -10.57
N ASN A 80 -8.54 -17.10 -9.57
CA ASN A 80 -9.43 -16.95 -8.42
C ASN A 80 -10.35 -15.72 -8.52
N ASP A 81 -10.52 -15.17 -9.71
CA ASP A 81 -11.44 -14.06 -10.02
C ASP A 81 -11.14 -12.74 -9.30
N TYR A 82 -9.91 -12.52 -8.88
CA TYR A 82 -9.46 -11.23 -8.34
C TYR A 82 -9.10 -10.23 -9.44
N TYR A 83 -8.53 -10.72 -10.55
CA TYR A 83 -8.15 -9.92 -11.70
C TYR A 83 -8.87 -10.40 -12.97
N GLU A 84 -9.22 -9.45 -13.82
CA GLU A 84 -9.76 -9.74 -15.15
C GLU A 84 -8.64 -10.20 -16.08
N THR A 85 -8.76 -11.39 -16.62
CA THR A 85 -7.78 -11.98 -17.53
C THR A 85 -7.57 -11.13 -18.78
N GLU A 86 -8.63 -10.49 -19.29
CA GLU A 86 -8.59 -9.64 -20.47
C GLU A 86 -7.58 -8.48 -20.36
N THR A 87 -7.38 -7.95 -19.16
CA THR A 87 -6.41 -6.87 -18.93
C THR A 87 -4.98 -7.32 -19.24
N PHE A 88 -4.64 -8.55 -18.90
CA PHE A 88 -3.28 -9.11 -19.04
C PHE A 88 -3.04 -9.77 -20.40
N GLU A 89 -4.04 -10.35 -21.00
CA GLU A 89 -3.93 -10.99 -22.32
C GLU A 89 -3.54 -10.04 -23.46
N GLN A 90 -3.75 -8.74 -23.26
CA GLN A 90 -3.44 -7.71 -24.25
C GLN A 90 -1.93 -7.41 -24.37
N TYR A 91 -1.11 -7.93 -23.46
CA TYR A 91 0.31 -7.62 -23.38
C TYR A 91 1.17 -8.88 -23.32
N PRO A 92 2.39 -8.83 -23.88
CA PRO A 92 3.39 -9.88 -23.61
C PRO A 92 3.75 -9.90 -22.14
N PHE A 93 3.97 -11.07 -21.57
CA PHE A 93 4.34 -11.19 -20.15
C PHE A 93 5.63 -10.42 -19.80
N GLU A 94 6.60 -10.39 -20.69
CA GLU A 94 7.83 -9.63 -20.48
C GLU A 94 7.59 -8.12 -20.32
N PHE A 95 6.62 -7.58 -21.06
CA PHE A 95 6.21 -6.19 -20.87
C PHE A 95 5.54 -5.98 -19.51
N ILE A 96 4.63 -6.87 -19.12
CA ILE A 96 3.96 -6.81 -17.82
C ILE A 96 4.99 -6.85 -16.69
N ARG A 97 5.94 -7.78 -16.75
CA ARG A 97 7.04 -7.87 -15.78
C ARG A 97 7.83 -6.59 -15.68
N GLY A 98 8.23 -6.04 -16.82
CA GLY A 98 8.97 -4.77 -16.89
C GLY A 98 8.20 -3.60 -16.27
N LEU A 99 6.89 -3.56 -16.47
CA LEU A 99 6.04 -2.50 -15.92
C LEU A 99 5.92 -2.59 -14.39
N PHE A 100 5.73 -3.79 -13.85
CA PHE A 100 5.75 -4.01 -12.39
C PHE A 100 7.11 -3.66 -11.79
N ASP A 101 8.21 -4.09 -12.43
CA ASP A 101 9.57 -3.74 -11.99
C ASP A 101 9.77 -2.21 -11.97
N ARG A 102 9.26 -1.52 -12.97
CA ARG A 102 9.33 -0.05 -13.03
C ARG A 102 8.58 0.60 -11.87
N ALA A 103 7.37 0.14 -11.58
CA ALA A 103 6.59 0.64 -10.45
C ALA A 103 7.32 0.43 -9.12
N TYR A 104 7.90 -0.74 -8.90
CA TYR A 104 8.66 -1.04 -7.69
C TYR A 104 9.98 -0.28 -7.57
N LYS A 105 10.66 -0.03 -8.68
CA LYS A 105 11.91 0.77 -8.71
C LYS A 105 11.70 2.23 -8.33
N ALA A 106 10.51 2.76 -8.50
CA ALA A 106 10.16 4.11 -8.07
C ALA A 106 10.22 4.29 -6.55
N LYS A 107 10.23 3.20 -5.78
CA LYS A 107 10.34 3.17 -4.32
C LYS A 107 9.36 4.12 -3.62
N PHE A 108 8.12 4.08 -4.06
CA PHE A 108 7.07 4.93 -3.49
C PHE A 108 6.95 4.73 -1.97
N ARG A 109 6.75 5.84 -1.26
CA ARG A 109 6.48 5.84 0.17
C ARG A 109 5.35 6.83 0.46
N PHE A 110 4.36 6.40 1.22
CA PHE A 110 3.29 7.30 1.65
C PHE A 110 3.85 8.38 2.58
N PRO A 111 3.67 9.66 2.24
CA PRO A 111 4.16 10.76 3.11
C PRO A 111 3.31 10.94 4.37
N THR A 112 2.06 10.47 4.35
CA THR A 112 1.11 10.65 5.45
C THR A 112 0.49 9.33 5.88
N PHE A 113 0.16 9.22 7.17
CA PHE A 113 -0.59 8.07 7.69
C PHE A 113 -1.98 7.97 7.06
N LEU A 114 -2.68 9.09 6.89
CA LEU A 114 -3.99 9.10 6.23
C LEU A 114 -3.93 8.52 4.83
N GLY A 115 -2.92 8.89 4.04
CA GLY A 115 -2.72 8.37 2.69
C GLY A 115 -2.54 6.86 2.68
N ALA A 116 -1.65 6.34 3.52
CA ALA A 116 -1.41 4.91 3.65
C ALA A 116 -2.67 4.16 4.14
N PHE A 117 -3.29 4.63 5.19
CA PHE A 117 -4.50 4.05 5.75
C PHE A 117 -5.63 4.00 4.72
N LYS A 118 -5.88 5.11 4.04
CA LYS A 118 -6.95 5.20 3.04
C LYS A 118 -6.70 4.26 1.85
N PHE A 119 -5.47 4.20 1.36
CA PHE A 119 -5.13 3.29 0.27
C PHE A 119 -5.38 1.83 0.67
N TYR A 120 -4.82 1.38 1.78
CA TYR A 120 -4.90 -0.01 2.18
C TYR A 120 -6.27 -0.43 2.71
N THR A 121 -7.08 0.48 3.23
CA THR A 121 -8.45 0.15 3.65
C THR A 121 -9.47 0.19 2.51
N SER A 122 -9.27 1.03 1.48
CA SER A 122 -10.30 1.31 0.47
C SER A 122 -9.92 0.92 -0.95
N TYR A 123 -8.62 0.88 -1.30
CA TYR A 123 -8.19 0.69 -2.69
C TYR A 123 -7.37 -0.57 -2.94
N ALA A 124 -6.54 -0.98 -2.00
CA ALA A 124 -5.75 -2.20 -2.16
C ALA A 124 -6.64 -3.44 -2.23
N LEU A 125 -6.34 -4.31 -3.16
CA LEU A 125 -7.03 -5.59 -3.28
C LEU A 125 -6.76 -6.47 -2.07
N LYS A 126 -7.83 -7.05 -1.54
CA LYS A 126 -7.77 -7.98 -0.41
C LYS A 126 -8.41 -9.30 -0.77
N THR A 127 -8.12 -10.33 0.01
CA THR A 127 -8.87 -11.58 -0.04
C THR A 127 -10.36 -11.32 0.19
N PHE A 128 -11.24 -12.18 -0.34
CA PHE A 128 -12.70 -12.00 -0.25
C PHE A 128 -13.20 -11.93 1.20
N ASP A 129 -12.48 -12.53 2.14
CA ASP A 129 -12.78 -12.42 3.58
C ASP A 129 -12.29 -11.08 4.19
N GLY A 130 -11.58 -10.26 3.42
CA GLY A 130 -11.06 -8.97 3.84
C GLY A 130 -9.88 -9.01 4.81
N LYS A 131 -9.32 -10.18 5.10
CA LYS A 131 -8.31 -10.34 6.15
C LYS A 131 -6.88 -10.16 5.68
N ARG A 132 -6.58 -10.39 4.40
CA ARG A 132 -5.23 -10.36 3.87
C ARG A 132 -5.14 -9.49 2.63
N TYR A 133 -4.02 -8.78 2.49
CA TYR A 133 -3.73 -7.95 1.32
C TYR A 133 -3.14 -8.77 0.19
N LEU A 134 -3.62 -8.56 -1.01
CA LEU A 134 -3.13 -9.17 -2.25
C LEU A 134 -2.30 -8.21 -3.09
N GLU A 135 -2.38 -6.91 -2.80
CA GLU A 135 -1.68 -5.87 -3.52
C GLU A 135 -0.98 -4.90 -2.59
N ARG A 136 0.15 -4.39 -3.07
CA ARG A 136 0.76 -3.15 -2.60
C ARG A 136 0.40 -2.01 -3.53
N TYR A 137 0.77 -0.79 -3.16
CA TYR A 137 0.54 0.39 -3.99
C TYR A 137 1.10 0.23 -5.40
N GLU A 138 2.34 -0.26 -5.52
CA GLU A 138 3.02 -0.48 -6.78
C GLU A 138 2.28 -1.47 -7.69
N ASP A 139 1.73 -2.53 -7.12
CA ASP A 139 0.91 -3.50 -7.86
C ASP A 139 -0.34 -2.83 -8.44
N ARG A 140 -1.03 -2.04 -7.62
CA ARG A 140 -2.25 -1.34 -8.06
C ARG A 140 -1.93 -0.34 -9.17
N VAL A 141 -0.84 0.40 -9.06
CA VAL A 141 -0.39 1.34 -10.09
C VAL A 141 -0.16 0.61 -11.43
N ALA A 142 0.57 -0.48 -11.41
CA ALA A 142 0.83 -1.27 -12.62
C ALA A 142 -0.45 -1.84 -13.24
N VAL A 143 -1.34 -2.42 -12.44
CA VAL A 143 -2.59 -3.01 -12.92
C VAL A 143 -3.53 -1.96 -13.50
N VAL A 144 -3.67 -0.81 -12.84
CA VAL A 144 -4.50 0.30 -13.35
C VAL A 144 -3.94 0.83 -14.67
N ALA A 145 -2.63 0.99 -14.79
CA ALA A 145 -1.98 1.42 -16.01
C ALA A 145 -2.25 0.44 -17.18
N LEU A 146 -2.10 -0.84 -16.95
CA LEU A 146 -2.39 -1.88 -17.95
C LEU A 146 -3.86 -1.85 -18.39
N HIS A 147 -4.77 -1.70 -17.45
CA HIS A 147 -6.20 -1.66 -17.73
C HIS A 147 -6.60 -0.44 -18.56
N LEU A 148 -6.11 0.74 -18.18
CA LEU A 148 -6.46 2.00 -18.85
C LEU A 148 -5.81 2.13 -20.23
N ALA A 149 -4.60 1.62 -20.41
CA ALA A 149 -3.84 1.77 -21.66
C ALA A 149 -4.33 0.90 -22.81
N ARG A 150 -5.08 -0.17 -22.56
CA ARG A 150 -5.70 -1.01 -23.58
C ARG A 150 -4.76 -1.38 -24.74
N ARG A 151 -3.72 -2.19 -24.46
CA ARG A 151 -2.66 -2.64 -25.40
C ARG A 151 -1.56 -1.61 -25.69
N ASP A 152 -1.76 -0.35 -25.40
CA ASP A 152 -0.76 0.67 -25.66
C ASP A 152 0.34 0.61 -24.59
N GLN A 153 1.47 -0.01 -24.94
CA GLN A 153 2.59 -0.20 -24.04
C GLN A 153 3.25 1.13 -23.64
N GLU A 154 3.34 2.07 -24.56
CA GLU A 154 3.91 3.39 -24.31
C GLU A 154 3.03 4.17 -23.32
N LEU A 155 1.72 4.15 -23.52
CA LEU A 155 0.77 4.78 -22.60
C LEU A 155 0.80 4.13 -21.22
N ALA A 156 0.85 2.80 -21.14
CA ALA A 156 0.94 2.08 -19.86
C ALA A 156 2.18 2.51 -19.07
N THR A 157 3.33 2.61 -19.74
CA THR A 157 4.59 3.07 -19.13
C THR A 157 4.47 4.51 -18.64
N HIS A 158 3.90 5.38 -19.45
CA HIS A 158 3.68 6.79 -19.06
C HIS A 158 2.76 6.91 -17.84
N LEU A 159 1.67 6.15 -17.81
CA LEU A 159 0.73 6.16 -16.68
C LEU A 159 1.39 5.71 -15.37
N VAL A 160 2.25 4.70 -15.41
CA VAL A 160 3.01 4.28 -14.22
C VAL A 160 3.92 5.39 -13.73
N ASP A 161 4.57 6.11 -14.63
CA ASP A 161 5.49 7.20 -14.26
C ASP A 161 4.77 8.40 -13.64
N GLU A 162 3.53 8.65 -14.04
CA GLU A 162 2.72 9.79 -13.55
C GLU A 162 1.97 9.48 -12.24
N MET A 163 1.75 8.23 -11.91
CA MET A 163 1.10 7.82 -10.68
C MET A 163 2.08 7.64 -9.53
#